data_de28c9d9c69cb35c34ed1319dd8d38c4
#
_entry.id   de28c9d9c69cb35c34ed1319dd8d38c4
#
_cell.length_a   1.000
_cell.length_b   1.000
_cell.length_c   1.000
_cell.angle_alpha   90.00
_cell.angle_beta   90.00
_cell.angle_gamma   90.00
#
_symmetry.space_group_name_H-M   'P 1'
#
loop_
_entity.id
_entity.type
_entity.pdbx_description
1 polymer ?
#
loop_
_entity_poly.entity_id
_entity_poly.type
_entity_poly.pdbx_seq_one_letter_code
_entity_poly.pdbx_strand_id
1 'polypeptide(L)'
;MNKKIKINTNDINFGGTSLVGYVNTTYAKLLEELGEPSCDFDKSTAHWNIQAPDGTVATIYDWKNWSTPMGEYEWHIGGHSEKALLLVEFILGITPTDIYSKPWNPYGGGNDGNVLAA
;
A
#
# COMPACT_ATOMS: atom_id res chain seq x y z
N MET A 1 -22.27 -1.82 -4.31
CA MET A 1 -21.64 -0.89 -4.40
C MET A 1 -20.23 -1.08 -4.48
N ASN A 2 -19.56 -0.37 -5.18
CA ASN A 2 -18.22 -0.60 -5.40
C ASN A 2 -17.42 -0.06 -4.31
N LYS A 3 -16.80 -0.89 -3.57
CA LYS A 3 -15.90 -0.48 -2.57
C LYS A 3 -14.52 -0.60 -3.17
N LYS A 4 -14.02 0.48 -3.69
CA LYS A 4 -12.75 0.45 -4.35
C LYS A 4 -11.67 1.00 -3.47
N ILE A 5 -10.45 0.53 -3.69
CA ILE A 5 -9.29 1.09 -3.04
C ILE A 5 -8.98 2.42 -3.71
N LYS A 6 -8.86 3.48 -2.92
CA LYS A 6 -8.54 4.79 -3.45
C LYS A 6 -7.03 4.91 -3.60
N ILE A 7 -6.59 5.54 -4.68
CA ILE A 7 -5.17 5.71 -4.95
C ILE A 7 -4.93 7.17 -5.31
N ASN A 8 -4.10 7.83 -4.52
CA ASN A 8 -3.69 9.22 -4.75
C ASN A 8 -4.85 10.20 -4.86
N THR A 9 -5.96 9.92 -4.22
CA THR A 9 -7.07 10.88 -4.22
C THR A 9 -6.84 11.90 -3.11
N ASN A 10 -7.42 13.07 -3.28
CA ASN A 10 -7.18 14.16 -2.34
C ASN A 10 -7.77 13.94 -0.97
N ASP A 11 -8.72 13.06 -0.85
CA ASP A 11 -9.38 12.86 0.43
C ASP A 11 -8.71 11.81 1.31
N ILE A 12 -7.60 11.24 0.88
CA ILE A 12 -6.90 10.29 1.71
C ILE A 12 -6.11 11.05 2.77
N ASN A 13 -6.41 10.80 4.03
CA ASN A 13 -5.70 11.46 5.10
C ASN A 13 -4.56 10.58 5.55
N PHE A 14 -3.36 10.87 5.09
CA PHE A 14 -2.19 10.09 5.46
C PHE A 14 -1.36 10.78 6.54
N GLY A 15 -1.90 11.80 7.17
CA GLY A 15 -1.19 12.46 8.25
C GLY A 15 -1.03 11.53 9.43
N GLY A 16 0.09 11.62 10.10
CA GLY A 16 0.35 10.77 11.25
C GLY A 16 0.81 9.38 10.91
N THR A 17 1.03 9.07 9.64
CA THR A 17 1.55 7.76 9.28
C THR A 17 3.04 7.69 9.60
N SER A 18 3.53 6.50 9.84
CA SER A 18 4.94 6.28 10.07
C SER A 18 5.35 5.01 9.36
N LEU A 19 6.64 4.79 9.26
CA LEU A 19 7.17 3.62 8.57
C LEU A 19 6.72 2.36 9.31
N VAL A 20 6.10 1.43 8.60
CA VAL A 20 5.65 0.19 9.18
C VAL A 20 6.29 -1.03 8.53
N GLY A 21 6.97 -0.86 7.43
CA GLY A 21 7.65 -2.00 6.80
C GLY A 21 8.12 -1.66 5.41
N TYR A 22 8.47 -2.71 4.67
CA TYR A 22 9.01 -2.56 3.33
C TYR A 22 8.45 -3.65 2.44
N VAL A 23 8.41 -3.39 1.14
CA VAL A 23 8.11 -4.44 0.17
C VAL A 23 9.13 -4.37 -0.94
N ASN A 24 9.59 -5.52 -1.37
CA ASN A 24 10.53 -5.61 -2.48
C ASN A 24 9.74 -5.77 -3.77
N THR A 25 9.83 -4.79 -4.64
CA THR A 25 9.17 -4.87 -5.92
C THR A 25 9.80 -3.87 -6.85
N THR A 26 9.27 -3.71 -8.06
CA THR A 26 9.82 -2.78 -9.03
C THR A 26 8.87 -1.64 -9.25
N TYR A 27 9.40 -0.53 -9.75
CA TYR A 27 8.58 0.62 -10.10
C TYR A 27 7.55 0.21 -11.15
N ALA A 28 7.94 -0.63 -12.12
CA ALA A 28 7.01 -1.07 -13.15
C ALA A 28 5.82 -1.81 -12.56
N LYS A 29 6.05 -2.64 -11.55
CA LYS A 29 4.96 -3.36 -10.92
C LYS A 29 4.04 -2.40 -10.17
N LEU A 30 4.59 -1.41 -9.51
CA LEU A 30 3.78 -0.42 -8.81
C LEU A 30 2.96 0.41 -9.78
N LEU A 31 3.53 0.76 -10.94
CA LEU A 31 2.76 1.47 -11.95
C LEU A 31 1.62 0.61 -12.46
N GLU A 32 1.89 -0.68 -12.65
CA GLU A 32 0.88 -1.58 -13.16
C GLU A 32 -0.30 -1.70 -12.20
N GLU A 33 -0.03 -1.78 -10.91
CA GLU A 33 -1.08 -2.00 -9.93
C GLU A 33 -1.72 -0.71 -9.42
N LEU A 34 -0.95 0.37 -9.36
CA LEU A 34 -1.41 1.59 -8.71
C LEU A 34 -1.55 2.78 -9.62
N GLY A 35 -0.96 2.73 -10.81
CA GLY A 35 -0.97 3.88 -11.70
C GLY A 35 0.15 4.85 -11.36
N GLU A 36 0.03 6.07 -11.85
CA GLU A 36 1.09 7.05 -11.70
C GLU A 36 1.25 7.51 -10.26
N PRO A 37 2.47 7.69 -9.80
CA PRO A 37 2.69 8.18 -8.45
C PRO A 37 2.58 9.69 -8.38
N SER A 38 2.54 10.19 -7.15
CA SER A 38 2.70 11.60 -6.90
C SER A 38 4.19 11.89 -6.74
N CYS A 39 4.63 13.07 -7.12
CA CYS A 39 6.02 13.45 -7.04
C CYS A 39 6.24 14.68 -6.17
N ASP A 40 5.26 15.05 -5.39
CA ASP A 40 5.33 16.31 -4.66
C ASP A 40 5.93 16.20 -3.28
N PHE A 41 6.75 15.20 -3.05
CA PHE A 41 7.29 14.96 -1.73
C PHE A 41 8.79 15.21 -1.69
N ASP A 42 9.23 15.78 -0.58
CA ASP A 42 10.57 16.29 -0.47
C ASP A 42 11.66 15.23 -0.55
N LYS A 43 11.44 14.09 0.05
CA LYS A 43 12.48 13.06 0.15
C LYS A 43 12.21 11.83 -0.69
N SER A 44 11.19 11.87 -1.52
CA SER A 44 10.89 10.72 -2.35
C SER A 44 10.68 11.15 -3.78
N THR A 45 11.07 10.30 -4.72
CA THR A 45 10.89 10.59 -6.13
C THR A 45 9.57 10.03 -6.64
N ALA A 46 9.01 9.07 -5.95
CA ALA A 46 7.71 8.50 -6.30
C ALA A 46 6.99 8.14 -5.02
N HIS A 47 5.72 8.45 -4.95
CA HIS A 47 4.94 8.28 -3.73
C HIS A 47 3.51 7.96 -4.10
N TRP A 48 2.95 6.94 -3.47
CA TRP A 48 1.53 6.61 -3.64
C TRP A 48 0.86 6.65 -2.28
N ASN A 49 -0.36 7.21 -2.23
CA ASN A 49 -1.20 7.15 -1.03
C ASN A 49 -2.39 6.29 -1.39
N ILE A 50 -2.70 5.31 -0.57
CA ILE A 50 -3.82 4.43 -0.85
C ILE A 50 -4.68 4.30 0.40
N GLN A 51 -5.96 4.05 0.18
CA GLN A 51 -6.88 3.84 1.29
C GLN A 51 -7.86 2.75 0.91
N ALA A 52 -7.97 1.74 1.76
CA ALA A 52 -8.91 0.66 1.55
C ALA A 52 -10.29 1.06 2.03
N PRO A 53 -11.34 0.36 1.57
CA PRO A 53 -12.70 0.68 2.00
C PRO A 53 -12.92 0.57 3.50
N ASP A 54 -12.11 -0.21 4.20
CA ASP A 54 -12.25 -0.30 5.65
C ASP A 54 -11.56 0.86 6.37
N GLY A 55 -10.99 1.81 5.63
CA GLY A 55 -10.34 2.98 6.21
C GLY A 55 -8.83 2.85 6.36
N THR A 56 -8.26 1.69 6.12
CA THR A 56 -6.82 1.52 6.26
C THR A 56 -6.09 2.37 5.25
N VAL A 57 -5.13 3.16 5.71
CA VAL A 57 -4.35 4.04 4.85
C VAL A 57 -2.93 3.50 4.79
N ALA A 58 -2.36 3.47 3.60
CA ALA A 58 -0.97 3.11 3.42
C ALA A 58 -0.32 4.06 2.44
N THR A 59 0.98 4.27 2.62
CA THR A 59 1.75 5.05 1.67
C THR A 59 2.89 4.17 1.19
N ILE A 60 3.29 4.34 -0.06
CA ILE A 60 4.41 3.61 -0.64
C ILE A 60 5.34 4.66 -1.23
N TYR A 61 6.61 4.61 -0.88
CA TYR A 61 7.53 5.64 -1.35
C TYR A 61 8.97 5.13 -1.36
N ASP A 62 9.81 5.78 -2.18
CA ASP A 62 11.24 5.56 -2.11
C ASP A 62 11.78 6.64 -1.17
N TRP A 63 13.04 6.49 -0.75
CA TRP A 63 13.55 7.39 0.28
C TRP A 63 14.93 7.90 -0.09
N LYS A 64 15.04 9.21 -0.25
CA LYS A 64 16.32 9.88 -0.46
C LYS A 64 17.11 9.35 -1.66
N ASN A 65 16.43 9.02 -2.73
CA ASN A 65 17.08 8.60 -3.95
C ASN A 65 17.27 9.79 -4.89
N TRP A 66 18.29 9.72 -5.73
CA TRP A 66 18.46 10.77 -6.72
C TRP A 66 17.42 10.66 -7.81
N SER A 67 17.04 9.44 -8.12
CA SER A 67 16.04 9.20 -9.14
C SER A 67 15.24 7.97 -8.74
N THR A 68 14.10 7.78 -9.35
CA THR A 68 13.26 6.64 -9.03
C THR A 68 13.99 5.34 -9.37
N PRO A 69 14.08 4.41 -8.42
CA PRO A 69 14.73 3.14 -8.70
C PRO A 69 13.91 2.33 -9.69
N MET A 70 14.57 1.79 -10.71
CA MET A 70 13.88 1.05 -11.75
C MET A 70 13.96 -0.45 -11.57
N GLY A 71 14.95 -0.96 -10.87
CA GLY A 71 15.05 -2.38 -10.60
C GLY A 71 14.34 -2.73 -9.32
N GLU A 72 14.65 -3.90 -8.80
CA GLU A 72 14.06 -4.27 -7.52
C GLU A 72 14.56 -3.35 -6.44
N TYR A 73 13.66 -2.93 -5.59
CA TYR A 73 13.99 -1.98 -4.55
C TYR A 73 13.10 -2.28 -3.35
N GLU A 74 13.59 -1.98 -2.18
CA GLU A 74 12.84 -2.17 -0.97
C GLU A 74 12.03 -0.91 -0.71
N TRP A 75 10.83 -0.87 -1.21
CA TRP A 75 9.99 0.32 -1.09
C TRP A 75 9.50 0.47 0.35
N HIS A 76 9.48 1.70 0.81
CA HIS A 76 9.04 2.01 2.17
C HIS A 76 7.52 2.03 2.23
N ILE A 77 6.97 1.46 3.30
CA ILE A 77 5.53 1.46 3.49
C ILE A 77 5.24 2.20 4.79
N GLY A 78 4.41 3.23 4.68
CA GLY A 78 3.98 3.98 5.85
C GLY A 78 2.53 3.69 6.16
N GLY A 79 2.15 3.88 7.39
CA GLY A 79 0.77 3.68 7.79
C GLY A 79 0.55 3.97 9.26
N HIS A 80 -0.68 3.78 9.70
CA HIS A 80 -1.01 3.96 11.10
C HIS A 80 -0.88 2.66 11.88
N SER A 81 -0.76 1.55 11.18
CA SER A 81 -0.58 0.25 11.83
C SER A 81 -0.06 -0.74 10.81
N GLU A 82 0.23 -1.96 11.25
CA GLU A 82 0.70 -3.00 10.36
C GLU A 82 -0.28 -3.33 9.25
N LYS A 83 -1.54 -2.98 9.41
CA LYS A 83 -2.50 -3.25 8.35
C LYS A 83 -2.12 -2.55 7.06
N ALA A 84 -1.37 -1.45 7.14
CA ALA A 84 -0.92 -0.77 5.95
C ALA A 84 -0.02 -1.68 5.12
N LEU A 85 0.86 -2.42 5.78
CA LEU A 85 1.74 -3.33 5.06
C LEU A 85 0.93 -4.46 4.44
N LEU A 86 -0.04 -4.98 5.17
CA LEU A 86 -0.89 -6.04 4.65
C LEU A 86 -1.68 -5.56 3.44
N LEU A 87 -2.14 -4.33 3.46
CA LEU A 87 -2.87 -3.77 2.34
C LEU A 87 -2.01 -3.74 1.08
N VAL A 88 -0.77 -3.28 1.22
CA VAL A 88 0.13 -3.22 0.08
C VAL A 88 0.44 -4.62 -0.43
N GLU A 89 0.70 -5.55 0.47
CA GLU A 89 0.98 -6.92 0.08
C GLU A 89 -0.23 -7.53 -0.64
N PHE A 90 -1.42 -7.23 -0.17
CA PHE A 90 -2.62 -7.71 -0.81
C PHE A 90 -2.75 -7.18 -2.25
N ILE A 91 -2.51 -5.87 -2.42
CA ILE A 91 -2.63 -5.25 -3.74
C ILE A 91 -1.59 -5.82 -4.69
N LEU A 92 -0.38 -6.06 -4.21
CA LEU A 92 0.70 -6.54 -5.06
C LEU A 92 0.71 -8.04 -5.22
N GLY A 93 -0.17 -8.74 -4.52
CA GLY A 93 -0.22 -10.19 -4.63
C GLY A 93 0.96 -10.88 -3.95
N ILE A 94 1.51 -10.26 -2.94
CA ILE A 94 2.65 -10.79 -2.24
C ILE A 94 2.18 -11.55 -1.02
N THR A 95 2.88 -12.62 -0.67
CA THR A 95 2.54 -13.39 0.52
C THR A 95 2.60 -12.50 1.75
N PRO A 96 1.58 -12.53 2.60
CA PRO A 96 1.57 -11.68 3.77
C PRO A 96 2.75 -11.92 4.69
N THR A 97 3.21 -10.86 5.31
CA THR A 97 4.32 -10.93 6.21
C THR A 97 4.06 -11.87 7.37
N ASP A 98 2.86 -11.82 7.90
CA ASP A 98 2.52 -12.67 9.03
C ASP A 98 1.67 -13.82 8.52
N ILE A 99 2.31 -14.95 8.28
CA ILE A 99 1.61 -16.07 7.70
C ILE A 99 0.69 -16.75 8.71
N TYR A 100 0.79 -16.38 9.96
CA TYR A 100 -0.07 -17.00 10.96
C TYR A 100 -1.32 -16.17 11.22
N SER A 101 -1.39 -14.97 10.70
CA SER A 101 -2.58 -14.16 10.89
C SER A 101 -3.70 -14.66 10.02
N LYS A 102 -4.90 -14.43 10.45
CA LYS A 102 -6.00 -14.71 9.58
C LYS A 102 -5.93 -13.78 8.40
N PRO A 103 -6.32 -14.23 7.25
CA PRO A 103 -6.33 -13.35 6.09
C PRO A 103 -7.19 -12.12 6.38
N TRP A 104 -6.76 -10.99 5.90
CA TRP A 104 -7.42 -9.73 6.14
C TRP A 104 -8.11 -9.26 4.85
N ASN A 105 -9.33 -8.76 5.01
CA ASN A 105 -10.08 -8.27 3.87
C ASN A 105 -10.12 -6.75 3.88
N PRO A 106 -9.38 -6.10 2.98
CA PRO A 106 -9.33 -4.64 2.98
C PRO A 106 -10.62 -4.00 2.50
N TYR A 107 -11.55 -4.81 1.97
CA TYR A 107 -12.81 -4.24 1.52
C TYR A 107 -13.84 -4.16 2.65
N GLY A 108 -13.50 -4.61 3.82
CA GLY A 108 -14.33 -4.41 4.97
C GLY A 108 -15.41 -5.39 5.01
N GLY A 109 -16.00 -5.93 4.92
CA GLY A 109 -17.01 -6.75 4.90
C GLY A 109 -17.02 -7.81 5.76
N GLY A 110 -16.33 -7.84 6.43
CA GLY A 110 -16.18 -8.68 7.15
C GLY A 110 -16.56 -9.80 7.72
N ASN A 111 -17.37 -9.92 7.86
CA ASN A 111 -17.77 -10.88 8.53
C ASN A 111 -17.77 -12.12 7.99
N ASP A 112 -17.69 -12.30 6.88
CA ASP A 112 -17.90 -13.53 6.43
C ASP A 112 -16.71 -14.11 6.02
N GLY A 113 -16.29 -15.07 6.57
CA GLY A 113 -15.12 -15.74 6.23
C GLY A 113 -15.02 -16.17 4.83
N ASN A 114 -16.09 -16.20 4.18
CA ASN A 114 -16.00 -16.65 2.85
C ASN A 114 -15.26 -15.71 1.99
N VAL A 115 -15.16 -14.51 2.38
CA VAL A 115 -14.41 -13.61 1.63
C VAL A 115 -13.01 -14.06 1.50
N LEU A 116 -12.53 -14.67 2.50
CA LEU A 116 -11.17 -15.04 2.48
C LEU A 116 -10.96 -16.30 1.82
N ALA A 117 -11.92 -17.05 1.75
CA ALA A 117 -11.75 -18.30 1.11
C ALA A 117 -11.63 -18.12 -0.34
N ALA A 118 -12.05 -17.07 -0.81
CA ALA A 118 -12.01 -16.86 -2.23
C ALA A 118 -10.63 -16.74 -2.77
#